data_236cf0db82700e0eedadabb11528e843
#
_entry.id   236cf0db82700e0eedadabb11528e843
#
_cell.length_a   1.000
_cell.length_b   1.000
_cell.length_c   1.000
_cell.angle_alpha   90.00
_cell.angle_beta   90.00
_cell.angle_gamma   90.00
#
_symmetry.space_group_name_H-M   'P 1'
#
loop_
_entity.id
_entity.type
_entity.pdbx_description
1 polymer ?
#
loop_
_entity_poly.entity_id
_entity_poly.type
_entity_poly.pdbx_seq_one_letter_code
_entity_poly.pdbx_strand_id
1 'polypeptide(L)'
;MSNGHACALLYSALHLLGYEGLSLNDLKAFRQLGSNTPGHPESHITAGVEVTTGPLGQGVANAVGLAAAERHLQATFGPEWFDHTTYVLLGDGCLQE
;
A
#
# COMPACT_ATOMS: atom_id res chain seq x y z
N MET A 1 2.41 1.56 2.00
CA MET A 1 3.09 1.16 3.27
C MET A 1 4.33 0.36 2.91
N SER A 2 5.53 0.84 3.32
CA SER A 2 6.81 0.23 2.93
C SER A 2 7.21 -0.96 3.82
N ASN A 3 6.85 -0.92 5.09
CA ASN A 3 7.07 -2.04 5.99
C ASN A 3 5.93 -3.07 5.84
N GLY A 4 6.02 -3.88 4.78
CA GLY A 4 4.97 -4.83 4.40
C GLY A 4 4.53 -5.81 5.50
N HIS A 5 5.41 -6.13 6.46
CA HIS A 5 5.09 -6.97 7.62
C HIS A 5 4.08 -6.31 8.58
N ALA A 6 3.82 -4.99 8.48
CA ALA A 6 2.78 -4.28 9.24
C ALA A 6 1.42 -4.26 8.51
N CYS A 7 1.22 -5.13 7.53
CA CYS A 7 0.03 -5.19 6.68
C CYS A 7 -1.30 -5.39 7.42
N ALA A 8 -1.28 -5.91 8.65
CA ALA A 8 -2.48 -6.00 9.47
C ALA A 8 -3.15 -4.63 9.68
N LEU A 9 -2.35 -3.55 9.82
CA LEU A 9 -2.85 -2.18 9.87
C LEU A 9 -3.56 -1.81 8.57
N LEU A 10 -2.94 -2.10 7.41
CA LEU A 10 -3.50 -1.80 6.10
C LEU A 10 -4.83 -2.54 5.89
N TYR A 11 -4.88 -3.84 6.14
CA TYR A 11 -6.10 -4.63 5.97
C TYR A 11 -7.22 -4.18 6.90
N SER A 12 -6.88 -3.86 8.15
CA SER A 12 -7.86 -3.34 9.11
C SER A 12 -8.40 -1.98 8.67
N ALA A 13 -7.55 -1.08 8.18
CA ALA A 13 -7.97 0.22 7.66
C ALA A 13 -8.88 0.06 6.44
N LEU A 14 -8.51 -0.77 5.47
CA LEU A 14 -9.33 -1.04 4.28
C LEU A 14 -10.72 -1.59 4.66
N HIS A 15 -10.77 -2.53 5.60
CA HIS A 15 -12.03 -3.06 6.11
C HIS A 15 -12.90 -1.99 6.78
N LEU A 16 -12.33 -1.19 7.68
CA LEU A 16 -13.04 -0.12 8.40
C LEU A 16 -13.53 0.99 7.47
N LEU A 17 -12.82 1.26 6.39
CA LEU A 17 -13.21 2.21 5.35
C LEU A 17 -14.24 1.65 4.38
N GLY A 18 -14.68 0.39 4.57
CA GLY A 18 -15.70 -0.23 3.74
C GLY A 18 -15.22 -0.66 2.35
N TYR A 19 -13.93 -0.96 2.21
CA TYR A 19 -13.38 -1.40 0.93
C TYR A 19 -14.00 -2.75 0.53
N GLU A 20 -14.60 -2.82 -0.66
CA GLU A 20 -15.21 -4.04 -1.16
C GLU A 20 -14.17 -5.15 -1.33
N GLY A 21 -14.54 -6.39 -0.97
CA GLY A 21 -13.68 -7.55 -1.09
C GLY A 21 -12.80 -7.83 0.13
N LEU A 22 -12.93 -7.06 1.23
CA LEU A 22 -12.19 -7.30 2.47
C LEU A 22 -13.15 -7.36 3.68
N SER A 23 -13.64 -8.54 3.96
CA SER A 23 -14.58 -8.81 5.06
C SER A 23 -13.89 -9.05 6.39
N LEU A 24 -14.67 -9.04 7.49
CA LEU A 24 -14.17 -9.44 8.81
C LEU A 24 -13.65 -10.89 8.82
N ASN A 25 -14.22 -11.77 7.98
CA ASN A 25 -13.74 -13.14 7.88
C ASN A 25 -12.36 -13.20 7.21
N ASP A 26 -12.09 -12.33 6.23
CA ASP A 26 -10.76 -12.22 5.63
C ASP A 26 -9.73 -11.75 6.68
N LEU A 27 -10.10 -10.80 7.55
CA LEU A 27 -9.23 -10.39 8.66
C LEU A 27 -8.95 -11.53 9.64
N LYS A 28 -9.96 -12.34 9.98
CA LYS A 28 -9.79 -13.53 10.84
C LYS A 28 -8.91 -14.61 10.20
N ALA A 29 -8.88 -14.67 8.88
CA ALA A 29 -8.04 -15.58 8.11
C ALA A 29 -6.64 -15.02 7.83
N PHE A 30 -6.20 -13.98 8.54
CA PHE A 30 -4.90 -13.34 8.35
C PHE A 30 -3.75 -14.36 8.34
N ARG A 31 -2.92 -14.30 7.29
CA ARG A 31 -1.78 -15.19 7.06
C ARG A 31 -2.12 -16.68 6.87
N GLN A 32 -3.38 -17.03 6.68
CA GLN A 32 -3.75 -18.40 6.36
C GLN A 32 -3.55 -18.67 4.87
N LEU A 33 -3.24 -19.91 4.51
CA LEU A 33 -3.05 -20.29 3.11
C LEU A 33 -4.32 -20.02 2.30
N GLY A 34 -4.17 -19.33 1.18
CA GLY A 34 -5.25 -18.98 0.28
C GLY A 34 -6.17 -17.84 0.77
N SER A 35 -5.83 -17.16 1.87
CA SER A 35 -6.61 -16.02 2.34
C SER A 35 -6.35 -14.75 1.50
N ASN A 36 -7.32 -13.83 1.50
CA ASN A 36 -7.19 -12.50 0.90
C ASN A 36 -6.32 -11.54 1.74
N THR A 37 -5.81 -11.99 2.88
CA THR A 37 -4.97 -11.22 3.80
C THR A 37 -3.64 -11.91 4.05
N PRO A 38 -2.77 -12.00 3.03
CA PRO A 38 -1.46 -12.63 3.16
C PRO A 38 -0.55 -11.88 4.14
N GLY A 39 0.57 -12.49 4.52
CA GLY A 39 1.50 -11.94 5.50
C GLY A 39 2.24 -10.67 5.06
N HIS A 40 2.18 -10.33 3.78
CA HIS A 40 2.64 -9.08 3.18
C HIS A 40 1.62 -8.65 2.14
N PRO A 41 1.42 -7.33 1.91
CA PRO A 41 0.39 -6.88 0.96
C PRO A 41 0.82 -7.21 -0.47
N GLU A 42 -0.10 -7.84 -1.19
CA GLU A 42 0.09 -8.25 -2.58
C GLU A 42 -1.02 -7.67 -3.45
N SER A 43 -0.65 -6.88 -4.45
CA SER A 43 -1.57 -6.11 -5.29
C SER A 43 -2.54 -6.98 -6.11
N HIS A 44 -2.19 -8.22 -6.36
CA HIS A 44 -3.03 -9.17 -7.11
C HIS A 44 -3.89 -10.07 -6.23
N ILE A 45 -3.77 -9.97 -4.89
CA ILE A 45 -4.53 -10.79 -3.94
C ILE A 45 -5.55 -9.94 -3.18
N THR A 46 -5.08 -8.86 -2.54
CA THR A 46 -5.93 -8.05 -1.66
C THR A 46 -6.51 -6.85 -2.39
N ALA A 47 -7.83 -6.75 -2.44
CA ALA A 47 -8.52 -5.58 -2.98
C ALA A 47 -8.08 -4.30 -2.24
N GLY A 48 -7.79 -3.24 -2.99
CA GLY A 48 -7.30 -1.97 -2.45
C GLY A 48 -5.78 -1.90 -2.21
N VAL A 49 -5.06 -3.00 -2.44
CA VAL A 49 -3.59 -3.00 -2.43
C VAL A 49 -3.07 -2.81 -3.85
N GLU A 50 -2.44 -1.68 -4.12
CA GLU A 50 -1.90 -1.34 -5.44
C GLU A 50 -0.40 -1.63 -5.56
N VAL A 51 0.32 -1.67 -4.45
CA VAL A 51 1.77 -1.89 -4.41
C VAL A 51 2.08 -3.07 -3.51
N THR A 52 2.70 -4.09 -4.10
CA THR A 52 3.23 -5.24 -3.35
C THR A 52 4.48 -4.82 -2.60
N THR A 53 4.50 -5.07 -1.27
CA THR A 53 5.66 -4.83 -0.42
C THR A 53 5.94 -6.05 0.46
N GLY A 54 7.14 -6.14 0.98
CA GLY A 54 7.65 -7.24 1.79
C GLY A 54 9.13 -7.01 2.07
N PRO A 55 9.98 -7.03 1.03
CA PRO A 55 11.38 -6.59 1.17
C PRO A 55 11.44 -5.13 1.61
N LEU A 56 12.21 -4.84 2.66
CA LEU A 56 12.34 -3.49 3.21
C LEU A 56 12.91 -2.52 2.17
N GLY A 57 12.50 -1.27 2.24
CA GLY A 57 12.95 -0.20 1.33
C GLY A 57 12.19 -0.10 0.01
N GLN A 58 11.64 -1.19 -0.51
CA GLN A 58 10.96 -1.20 -1.82
C GLN A 58 9.74 -0.25 -1.86
N GLY A 59 8.94 -0.21 -0.79
CA GLY A 59 7.79 0.70 -0.72
C GLY A 59 8.18 2.18 -0.68
N VAL A 60 9.31 2.53 -0.06
CA VAL A 60 9.86 3.91 -0.09
C VAL A 60 10.21 4.28 -1.54
N ALA A 61 10.92 3.41 -2.25
CA ALA A 61 11.28 3.64 -3.65
C ALA A 61 10.03 3.80 -4.54
N ASN A 62 9.01 2.96 -4.35
CA ASN A 62 7.72 3.11 -5.05
C ASN A 62 7.06 4.46 -4.73
N ALA A 63 7.06 4.88 -3.46
CA ALA A 63 6.47 6.16 -3.07
C ALA A 63 7.17 7.36 -3.72
N VAL A 64 8.51 7.32 -3.83
CA VAL A 64 9.28 8.34 -4.56
C VAL A 64 8.88 8.35 -6.04
N GLY A 65 8.75 7.18 -6.66
CA GLY A 65 8.31 7.07 -8.05
C GLY A 65 6.91 7.64 -8.27
N LEU A 66 5.96 7.34 -7.36
CA LEU A 66 4.59 7.88 -7.42
C LEU A 66 4.57 9.40 -7.28
N ALA A 67 5.33 9.97 -6.33
CA ALA A 67 5.44 11.41 -6.14
C ALA A 67 6.10 12.11 -7.34
N ALA A 68 7.11 11.48 -7.93
CA ALA A 68 7.75 12.00 -9.15
C ALA A 68 6.79 11.98 -10.35
N ALA A 69 6.00 10.92 -10.48
CA ALA A 69 4.97 10.81 -11.52
C ALA A 69 3.88 11.87 -11.35
N GLU A 70 3.40 12.10 -10.12
CA GLU A 70 2.44 13.16 -9.82
C GLU A 70 2.98 14.54 -10.26
N ARG A 71 4.20 14.88 -9.88
CA ARG A 71 4.84 16.15 -10.26
C ARG A 71 5.01 16.30 -11.77
N HIS A 72 5.34 15.22 -12.46
CA HIS A 72 5.42 15.22 -13.92
C HIS A 72 4.06 15.45 -14.57
N LEU A 73 3.02 14.76 -14.10
CA LEU A 73 1.65 14.92 -14.60
C LEU A 73 1.09 16.32 -14.31
N GLN A 74 1.34 16.85 -13.12
CA GLN A 74 0.97 18.21 -12.74
C GLN A 74 1.63 19.25 -13.67
N ALA A 75 2.91 19.09 -13.95
CA ALA A 75 3.63 19.99 -14.87
C ALA A 75 3.15 19.91 -16.31
N THR A 76 2.66 18.72 -16.72
CA THR A 76 2.20 18.46 -18.11
C THR A 76 0.74 18.88 -18.32
N PHE A 77 -0.14 18.58 -17.36
CA PHE A 77 -1.59 18.72 -17.53
C PHE A 77 -2.23 19.78 -16.62
N GLY A 78 -1.50 20.30 -15.65
CA GLY A 78 -1.95 21.33 -14.75
C GLY A 78 -2.35 20.83 -13.36
N PRO A 79 -2.24 21.71 -12.34
CA PRO A 79 -2.56 21.37 -10.95
C PRO A 79 -4.07 21.13 -10.71
N GLU A 80 -4.92 21.59 -11.60
CA GLU A 80 -6.35 21.34 -11.51
C GLU A 80 -6.73 19.86 -11.73
N TRP A 81 -5.83 19.07 -12.33
CA TRP A 81 -6.01 17.65 -12.59
C TRP A 81 -5.15 16.76 -11.69
N PHE A 82 -3.97 17.25 -11.32
CA PHE A 82 -2.99 16.50 -10.57
C PHE A 82 -2.43 17.35 -9.42
N ASP A 83 -3.02 17.17 -8.23
CA ASP A 83 -2.58 17.84 -7.00
C ASP A 83 -2.84 16.92 -5.80
N HIS A 84 -2.31 15.72 -5.86
CA HIS A 84 -2.42 14.76 -4.76
C HIS A 84 -1.08 14.61 -4.03
N THR A 85 -1.14 14.16 -2.79
CA THR A 85 0.05 13.93 -1.97
C THR A 85 0.27 12.43 -1.78
N THR A 86 1.49 11.98 -2.03
CA THR A 86 1.90 10.62 -1.73
C THR A 86 2.35 10.52 -0.27
N TYR A 87 1.63 9.74 0.54
CA TYR A 87 2.02 9.41 1.91
C TYR A 87 2.69 8.04 1.94
N VAL A 88 3.78 7.93 2.70
CA VAL A 88 4.45 6.66 2.92
C VAL A 88 4.59 6.38 4.41
N LEU A 89 4.17 5.18 4.82
CA LEU A 89 4.43 4.65 6.15
C LEU A 89 5.61 3.69 6.06
N LEU A 90 6.62 3.93 6.87
CA LEU A 90 7.86 3.14 6.86
C LEU A 90 8.39 2.97 8.29
N GLY A 91 9.13 1.91 8.50
CA GLY A 91 9.97 1.74 9.69
C GLY A 91 11.39 2.20 9.40
N ASP A 92 12.20 2.35 10.44
CA ASP A 92 13.62 2.71 10.34
C ASP A 92 14.42 1.73 9.48
N GLY A 93 14.10 0.42 9.57
CA GLY A 93 14.72 -0.61 8.74
C GLY A 93 14.54 -0.41 7.24
N CYS A 94 13.47 0.27 6.81
CA CYS A 94 13.25 0.59 5.39
C CYS A 94 14.28 1.59 4.83
N LEU A 95 14.96 2.35 5.70
CA LEU A 95 15.97 3.34 5.33
C LEU A 95 17.40 2.80 5.45
N GLN A 96 17.55 1.56 5.88
CA GLN A 96 18.85 0.89 6.06
C GLN A 96 19.24 0.01 4.87
N GLU A 97 18.35 -0.18 3.89
CA GLU A 97 18.53 -1.01 2.70
C GLU A 97 19.19 -0.27 1.51
#